data_71e5e27c92f6e75427b0a8107dfbbe87
#
_entry.id   71e5e27c92f6e75427b0a8107dfbbe87
#
_cell.length_a   1.000
_cell.length_b   1.000
_cell.length_c   1.000
_cell.angle_alpha   90.00
_cell.angle_beta   90.00
_cell.angle_gamma   90.00
#
_symmetry.space_group_name_H-M   'P 1'
#
loop_
_entity.id
_entity.type
_entity.pdbx_description
1 polymer ?
#
loop_
_entity_poly.entity_id
_entity_poly.type
_entity_poly.pdbx_seq_one_letter_code
_entity_poly.pdbx_strand_id
1 'polypeptide(L)'
;MIKYVLTLTILISNILFCYNQTFKVGEYIKYDVLAQVPEFNISGKVGTLEAKVLAISNVDGVPAYHLYAHVYSTGAANLIYKISDVFEAWVSTNDFTPLLIVKDAQEGEWTNYETSRFNHKERYFIYNDKRTTDEKITYDGLAFDALSLVFFMRFVDKNIGTFSIDWLEAKNVKKDIRFIIEEGPEIKTKLERGKLKTVRIYEKGKYGTDALVAKDKYNQVPLDVIIAEQKLYGLTIRVRGIIREYKDGK
;
A
#
# COMPACT_ATOMS: atom_id res chain seq x y z
N MET A 1 -29.40 -48.99 -8.31
CA MET A 1 -28.94 -47.84 -9.13
C MET A 1 -28.93 -46.64 -8.22
N ILE A 2 -27.78 -46.38 -7.54
CA ILE A 2 -27.61 -45.32 -6.54
C ILE A 2 -27.01 -44.12 -7.25
N LYS A 3 -27.74 -43.01 -7.33
CA LYS A 3 -27.28 -41.73 -7.87
C LYS A 3 -26.42 -41.03 -6.78
N TYR A 4 -25.12 -40.90 -7.03
CA TYR A 4 -24.25 -40.04 -6.23
C TYR A 4 -24.48 -38.60 -6.63
N VAL A 5 -25.09 -37.83 -5.76
CA VAL A 5 -25.13 -36.36 -5.86
C VAL A 5 -23.80 -35.87 -5.32
N LEU A 6 -22.93 -35.41 -6.22
CA LEU A 6 -21.67 -34.76 -5.86
C LEU A 6 -22.00 -33.33 -5.45
N THR A 7 -22.05 -33.08 -4.14
CA THR A 7 -22.19 -31.72 -3.60
C THR A 7 -20.80 -31.07 -3.67
N LEU A 8 -20.60 -30.20 -4.64
CA LEU A 8 -19.42 -29.38 -4.77
C LEU A 8 -19.47 -28.31 -3.67
N THR A 9 -18.78 -28.59 -2.55
CA THR A 9 -18.60 -27.61 -1.49
C THR A 9 -17.56 -26.59 -1.95
N ILE A 10 -18.00 -25.43 -2.39
CA ILE A 10 -17.12 -24.29 -2.65
C ILE A 10 -16.60 -23.84 -1.28
N LEU A 11 -15.35 -24.18 -0.99
CA LEU A 11 -14.59 -23.59 0.11
C LEU A 11 -14.37 -22.11 -0.23
N ILE A 12 -15.30 -21.26 0.19
CA ILE A 12 -15.03 -19.85 0.33
C ILE A 12 -14.04 -19.76 1.50
N SER A 13 -12.77 -19.56 1.19
CA SER A 13 -11.77 -19.22 2.19
C SER A 13 -12.17 -17.87 2.79
N ASN A 14 -12.89 -17.92 3.91
CA ASN A 14 -13.08 -16.75 4.75
C ASN A 14 -11.69 -16.31 5.22
N ILE A 15 -11.14 -15.27 4.61
CA ILE A 15 -10.00 -14.56 5.15
C ILE A 15 -10.51 -13.96 6.44
N LEU A 16 -10.20 -14.61 7.57
CA LEU A 16 -10.51 -14.09 8.90
C LEU A 16 -9.64 -12.87 9.13
N PHE A 17 -10.20 -11.69 8.88
CA PHE A 17 -9.60 -10.44 9.29
C PHE A 17 -9.65 -10.36 10.82
N CYS A 18 -8.53 -10.03 11.44
CA CYS A 18 -8.48 -9.77 12.89
C CYS A 18 -9.11 -8.40 13.15
N TYR A 19 -10.42 -8.35 13.33
CA TYR A 19 -11.25 -7.14 13.42
C TYR A 19 -11.03 -6.25 14.65
N ASN A 20 -10.02 -6.53 15.47
CA ASN A 20 -9.75 -5.74 16.69
C ASN A 20 -8.89 -4.48 16.49
N GLN A 21 -8.48 -4.18 15.26
CA GLN A 21 -7.70 -2.97 14.97
C GLN A 21 -8.44 -2.12 13.94
N THR A 22 -8.67 -0.87 14.29
CA THR A 22 -9.26 0.14 13.42
C THR A 22 -8.25 1.26 13.21
N PHE A 23 -8.28 1.91 12.05
CA PHE A 23 -7.55 3.17 11.89
C PHE A 23 -8.18 4.23 12.79
N LYS A 24 -7.35 5.08 13.36
CA LYS A 24 -7.80 6.20 14.17
C LYS A 24 -7.71 7.48 13.36
N VAL A 25 -8.78 8.25 13.33
CA VAL A 25 -8.77 9.57 12.70
C VAL A 25 -7.72 10.46 13.38
N GLY A 26 -6.91 11.14 12.57
CA GLY A 26 -5.77 11.93 13.05
C GLY A 26 -4.47 11.13 13.18
N GLU A 27 -4.47 9.82 12.90
CA GLU A 27 -3.22 9.06 12.80
C GLU A 27 -2.29 9.69 11.75
N TYR A 28 -1.01 9.84 12.11
CA TYR A 28 0.02 10.44 11.26
C TYR A 28 1.28 9.59 11.26
N ILE A 29 1.80 9.33 10.07
CA ILE A 29 3.01 8.55 9.84
C ILE A 29 3.93 9.34 8.92
N LYS A 30 5.21 9.42 9.28
CA LYS A 30 6.22 10.07 8.43
C LYS A 30 7.39 9.14 8.15
N TYR A 31 7.82 9.10 6.90
CA TYR A 31 8.97 8.34 6.43
C TYR A 31 10.03 9.24 5.83
N ASP A 32 11.30 8.91 6.08
CA ASP A 32 12.40 9.36 5.22
C ASP A 32 12.42 8.46 3.98
N VAL A 33 12.36 9.03 2.79
CA VAL A 33 12.47 8.31 1.51
C VAL A 33 13.93 8.34 1.08
N LEU A 34 14.51 7.13 0.93
CA LEU A 34 15.90 6.92 0.53
C LEU A 34 15.96 6.34 -0.87
N ALA A 35 16.85 6.86 -1.70
CA ALA A 35 17.33 6.16 -2.89
C ALA A 35 18.59 5.38 -2.55
N GLN A 36 18.67 4.14 -3.00
CA GLN A 36 19.78 3.22 -2.73
C GLN A 36 20.29 2.60 -4.03
N VAL A 37 21.61 2.43 -4.12
CA VAL A 37 22.27 1.61 -5.15
C VAL A 37 23.08 0.55 -4.39
N PRO A 38 22.47 -0.64 -4.11
CA PRO A 38 23.06 -1.65 -3.24
C PRO A 38 24.44 -2.13 -3.68
N GLU A 39 24.67 -2.24 -4.98
CA GLU A 39 25.95 -2.70 -5.57
C GLU A 39 27.14 -1.82 -5.14
N PHE A 40 26.89 -0.54 -4.88
CA PHE A 40 27.94 0.40 -4.44
C PHE A 40 27.82 0.79 -2.98
N ASN A 41 26.85 0.21 -2.24
CA ASN A 41 26.54 0.60 -0.86
C ASN A 41 26.24 2.11 -0.74
N ILE A 42 25.64 2.71 -1.77
CA ILE A 42 25.24 4.12 -1.78
C ILE A 42 23.81 4.22 -1.32
N SER A 43 23.56 5.12 -0.37
CA SER A 43 22.21 5.45 0.10
C SER A 43 22.14 6.92 0.48
N GLY A 44 21.08 7.59 0.05
CA GLY A 44 20.85 9.00 0.37
C GLY A 44 19.34 9.32 0.52
N LYS A 45 19.04 10.25 1.43
CA LYS A 45 17.68 10.77 1.55
C LYS A 45 17.36 11.64 0.33
N VAL A 46 16.29 11.29 -0.36
CA VAL A 46 15.81 11.99 -1.57
C VAL A 46 14.46 12.66 -1.35
N GLY A 47 13.72 12.25 -0.33
CA GLY A 47 12.38 12.78 -0.11
C GLY A 47 11.81 12.47 1.26
N THR A 48 10.54 12.79 1.39
CA THR A 48 9.70 12.52 2.57
C THR A 48 8.36 11.99 2.07
N LEU A 49 7.80 11.02 2.81
CA LEU A 49 6.43 10.56 2.66
C LEU A 49 5.70 10.83 3.98
N GLU A 50 4.57 11.49 3.91
CA GLU A 50 3.65 11.70 5.04
C GLU A 50 2.33 11.00 4.74
N ALA A 51 1.86 10.15 5.65
CA ALA A 51 0.58 9.46 5.52
C ALA A 51 -0.32 9.77 6.71
N LYS A 52 -1.62 9.86 6.48
CA LYS A 52 -2.63 10.27 7.48
C LYS A 52 -3.92 9.50 7.29
N VAL A 53 -4.65 9.30 8.39
CA VAL A 53 -6.08 8.98 8.38
C VAL A 53 -6.82 10.28 8.63
N LEU A 54 -7.44 10.86 7.60
CA LEU A 54 -8.04 12.19 7.70
C LEU A 54 -9.40 12.17 8.36
N ALA A 55 -10.25 11.19 8.01
CA ALA A 55 -11.64 11.14 8.46
C ALA A 55 -12.24 9.75 8.26
N ILE A 56 -13.41 9.54 8.81
CA ILE A 56 -14.38 8.54 8.34
C ILE A 56 -15.45 9.31 7.55
N SER A 57 -15.72 8.89 6.34
CA SER A 57 -16.66 9.49 5.41
C SER A 57 -17.57 8.44 4.79
N ASN A 58 -18.38 8.82 3.81
CA ASN A 58 -19.28 7.90 3.11
C ASN A 58 -18.98 7.98 1.60
N VAL A 59 -18.81 6.84 0.95
CA VAL A 59 -18.69 6.72 -0.50
C VAL A 59 -19.79 5.80 -1.00
N ASP A 60 -20.71 6.34 -1.77
CA ASP A 60 -21.87 5.61 -2.34
C ASP A 60 -22.67 4.79 -1.30
N GLY A 61 -22.85 5.33 -0.10
CA GLY A 61 -23.57 4.67 1.00
C GLY A 61 -22.70 3.77 1.88
N VAL A 62 -21.43 3.57 1.57
CA VAL A 62 -20.49 2.72 2.31
C VAL A 62 -19.61 3.59 3.23
N PRO A 63 -19.57 3.35 4.56
CA PRO A 63 -18.63 4.01 5.46
C PRO A 63 -17.18 3.69 5.05
N ALA A 64 -16.33 4.73 4.98
CA ALA A 64 -14.96 4.61 4.48
C ALA A 64 -13.98 5.44 5.30
N TYR A 65 -12.80 4.89 5.58
CA TYR A 65 -11.65 5.68 6.01
C TYR A 65 -11.10 6.48 4.84
N HIS A 66 -10.92 7.78 5.03
CA HIS A 66 -10.22 8.65 4.09
C HIS A 66 -8.73 8.66 4.44
N LEU A 67 -7.95 7.94 3.65
CA LEU A 67 -6.51 7.85 3.74
C LEU A 67 -5.87 8.90 2.83
N TYR A 68 -4.78 9.48 3.28
CA TYR A 68 -4.00 10.49 2.55
C TYR A 68 -2.52 10.17 2.64
N ALA A 69 -1.79 10.34 1.55
CA ALA A 69 -0.33 10.36 1.55
C ALA A 69 0.20 11.45 0.63
N HIS A 70 1.30 12.09 1.05
CA HIS A 70 2.04 13.05 0.24
C HIS A 70 3.51 12.62 0.19
N VAL A 71 3.98 12.36 -1.01
CA VAL A 71 5.39 12.05 -1.30
C VAL A 71 6.02 13.26 -1.98
N TYR A 72 7.10 13.76 -1.41
CA TYR A 72 7.78 14.92 -2.00
C TYR A 72 9.29 14.82 -1.88
N SER A 73 9.99 15.30 -2.92
CA SER A 73 11.45 15.40 -2.95
C SER A 73 11.95 16.47 -1.98
N THR A 74 13.15 16.26 -1.40
CA THR A 74 13.76 17.19 -0.44
C THR A 74 15.26 17.37 -0.71
N GLY A 75 15.84 18.47 -0.20
CA GLY A 75 17.28 18.76 -0.31
C GLY A 75 17.75 18.83 -1.75
N ALA A 76 18.92 18.25 -2.04
CA ALA A 76 19.53 18.26 -3.38
C ALA A 76 18.67 17.54 -4.44
N ALA A 77 17.92 16.49 -4.05
CA ALA A 77 17.04 15.79 -4.98
C ALA A 77 15.94 16.72 -5.53
N ASN A 78 15.40 17.61 -4.70
CA ASN A 78 14.37 18.57 -5.12
C ASN A 78 14.90 19.63 -6.11
N LEU A 79 16.21 19.88 -6.12
CA LEU A 79 16.86 20.79 -7.10
C LEU A 79 17.07 20.12 -8.45
N ILE A 80 17.27 18.80 -8.46
CA ILE A 80 17.50 18.00 -9.67
C ILE A 80 16.17 17.60 -10.32
N TYR A 81 15.25 17.07 -9.52
CA TYR A 81 13.95 16.61 -9.99
C TYR A 81 12.91 16.77 -8.89
N LYS A 82 12.02 17.74 -9.07
CA LYS A 82 10.96 18.03 -8.11
C LYS A 82 9.86 16.99 -8.22
N ILE A 83 9.53 16.33 -7.10
CA ILE A 83 8.38 15.43 -6.97
C ILE A 83 7.46 15.99 -5.89
N SER A 84 6.16 15.99 -6.14
CA SER A 84 5.13 16.32 -5.17
C SER A 84 3.84 15.59 -5.54
N ASP A 85 3.73 14.32 -5.12
CA ASP A 85 2.60 13.46 -5.44
C ASP A 85 1.69 13.29 -4.22
N VAL A 86 0.42 13.58 -4.40
CA VAL A 86 -0.63 13.34 -3.41
C VAL A 86 -1.43 12.11 -3.82
N PHE A 87 -1.63 11.22 -2.86
CA PHE A 87 -2.45 10.03 -2.99
C PHE A 87 -3.57 10.09 -1.95
N GLU A 88 -4.77 9.84 -2.38
CA GLU A 88 -5.91 9.68 -1.49
C GLU A 88 -6.64 8.38 -1.79
N ALA A 89 -7.10 7.68 -0.75
CA ALA A 89 -7.89 6.48 -0.89
C ALA A 89 -9.02 6.48 0.13
N TRP A 90 -10.23 6.20 -0.32
CA TRP A 90 -11.36 5.89 0.56
C TRP A 90 -11.49 4.37 0.59
N VAL A 91 -11.18 3.79 1.74
CA VAL A 91 -11.24 2.34 1.94
C VAL A 91 -12.39 1.98 2.87
N SER A 92 -13.16 0.95 2.52
CA SER A 92 -14.28 0.47 3.32
C SER A 92 -13.87 0.20 4.77
N THR A 93 -14.67 0.63 5.73
CA THR A 93 -14.41 0.34 7.15
C THR A 93 -14.64 -1.14 7.51
N ASN A 94 -15.30 -1.92 6.64
CA ASN A 94 -15.65 -3.30 6.89
C ASN A 94 -14.55 -4.29 6.48
N ASP A 95 -13.93 -4.07 5.31
CA ASP A 95 -13.00 -5.03 4.69
C ASP A 95 -11.73 -4.38 4.11
N PHE A 96 -11.57 -3.06 4.32
CA PHE A 96 -10.44 -2.24 3.86
C PHE A 96 -10.22 -2.21 2.34
N THR A 97 -11.20 -2.66 1.56
CA THR A 97 -11.12 -2.54 0.10
C THR A 97 -11.31 -1.09 -0.35
N PRO A 98 -10.56 -0.61 -1.36
CA PRO A 98 -10.70 0.75 -1.85
C PRO A 98 -12.04 0.95 -2.58
N LEU A 99 -12.74 2.03 -2.26
CA LEU A 99 -13.98 2.47 -2.91
C LEU A 99 -13.72 3.59 -3.93
N LEU A 100 -12.74 4.44 -3.61
CA LEU A 100 -12.29 5.52 -4.47
C LEU A 100 -10.80 5.74 -4.23
N ILE A 101 -10.03 5.88 -5.30
CA ILE A 101 -8.63 6.28 -5.28
C ILE A 101 -8.48 7.55 -6.10
N VAL A 102 -7.69 8.51 -5.59
CA VAL A 102 -7.31 9.74 -6.28
C VAL A 102 -5.81 9.88 -6.21
N LYS A 103 -5.17 10.22 -7.31
CA LYS A 103 -3.76 10.58 -7.39
C LYS A 103 -3.62 11.92 -8.09
N ASP A 104 -2.94 12.87 -7.45
CA ASP A 104 -2.51 14.14 -8.04
C ASP A 104 -0.99 14.16 -8.05
N ALA A 105 -0.40 13.92 -9.22
CA ALA A 105 1.04 13.78 -9.40
C ALA A 105 1.65 15.01 -10.05
N GLN A 106 2.77 15.46 -9.47
CA GLN A 106 3.64 16.48 -10.04
C GLN A 106 5.09 16.00 -10.00
N GLU A 107 5.62 15.64 -11.17
CA GLU A 107 6.97 15.12 -11.35
C GLU A 107 7.74 15.96 -12.38
N GLY A 108 8.56 16.88 -11.91
CA GLY A 108 9.17 17.91 -12.76
C GLY A 108 8.10 18.81 -13.38
N GLU A 109 8.06 18.83 -14.72
CA GLU A 109 7.04 19.53 -15.51
C GLU A 109 5.82 18.67 -15.82
N TRP A 110 5.92 17.36 -15.60
CA TRP A 110 4.80 16.45 -15.83
C TRP A 110 3.83 16.49 -14.67
N THR A 111 2.54 16.57 -15.01
CA THR A 111 1.45 16.53 -14.04
C THR A 111 0.35 15.60 -14.53
N ASN A 112 -0.25 14.85 -13.61
CA ASN A 112 -1.40 14.03 -13.90
C ASN A 112 -2.36 13.98 -12.71
N TYR A 113 -3.66 13.97 -12.99
CA TYR A 113 -4.72 13.79 -12.01
C TYR A 113 -5.51 12.55 -12.42
N GLU A 114 -5.57 11.56 -11.53
CA GLU A 114 -6.19 10.28 -11.78
C GLU A 114 -7.26 9.99 -10.75
N THR A 115 -8.35 9.34 -11.17
CA THR A 115 -9.36 8.81 -10.26
C THR A 115 -9.73 7.39 -10.65
N SER A 116 -9.97 6.54 -9.65
CA SER A 116 -10.47 5.17 -9.82
C SER A 116 -11.62 4.94 -8.83
N ARG A 117 -12.84 4.77 -9.35
CA ARG A 117 -14.04 4.49 -8.54
C ARG A 117 -14.46 3.04 -8.72
N PHE A 118 -14.59 2.29 -7.61
CA PHE A 118 -14.76 0.84 -7.60
C PHE A 118 -16.21 0.41 -7.51
N ASN A 119 -16.56 -0.63 -8.27
CA ASN A 119 -17.74 -1.46 -8.11
C ASN A 119 -17.32 -2.90 -7.79
N HIS A 120 -17.21 -3.23 -6.50
CA HIS A 120 -16.77 -4.55 -6.04
C HIS A 120 -17.75 -5.68 -6.38
N LYS A 121 -19.04 -5.37 -6.48
CA LYS A 121 -20.07 -6.35 -6.85
C LYS A 121 -19.87 -6.89 -8.26
N GLU A 122 -19.49 -6.01 -9.19
CA GLU A 122 -19.28 -6.36 -10.60
C GLU A 122 -17.79 -6.46 -10.95
N ARG A 123 -16.87 -6.26 -9.97
CA ARG A 123 -15.41 -6.38 -10.11
C ARG A 123 -14.82 -5.53 -11.21
N TYR A 124 -15.13 -4.24 -11.21
CA TYR A 124 -14.49 -3.25 -12.05
C TYR A 124 -14.30 -1.94 -11.30
N PHE A 125 -13.49 -1.07 -11.88
CA PHE A 125 -13.44 0.34 -11.51
C PHE A 125 -13.55 1.22 -12.77
N ILE A 126 -14.05 2.42 -12.59
CA ILE A 126 -14.08 3.47 -13.60
C ILE A 126 -12.85 4.33 -13.40
N TYR A 127 -12.00 4.38 -14.42
CA TYR A 127 -10.76 5.13 -14.42
C TYR A 127 -10.89 6.41 -15.22
N ASN A 128 -10.37 7.51 -14.68
CA ASN A 128 -10.26 8.78 -15.35
C ASN A 128 -8.86 9.37 -15.15
N ASP A 129 -8.31 10.00 -16.18
CA ASP A 129 -7.13 10.85 -16.14
C ASP A 129 -7.25 11.98 -17.16
N LYS A 130 -6.17 12.75 -17.39
CA LYS A 130 -6.14 13.84 -18.38
C LYS A 130 -6.45 13.39 -19.83
N ARG A 131 -6.31 12.10 -20.15
CA ARG A 131 -6.44 11.54 -21.51
C ARG A 131 -7.57 10.53 -21.64
N THR A 132 -8.04 10.01 -20.50
CA THR A 132 -8.99 8.90 -20.44
C THR A 132 -10.20 9.33 -19.62
N THR A 133 -11.40 9.11 -20.14
CA THR A 133 -12.66 9.42 -19.43
C THR A 133 -13.51 8.17 -19.38
N ASP A 134 -13.98 7.81 -18.17
CA ASP A 134 -14.90 6.71 -17.88
C ASP A 134 -14.49 5.34 -18.46
N GLU A 135 -13.17 5.06 -18.46
CA GLU A 135 -12.67 3.74 -18.90
C GLU A 135 -13.01 2.68 -17.84
N LYS A 136 -13.81 1.68 -18.25
CA LYS A 136 -14.18 0.54 -17.39
C LYS A 136 -13.08 -0.52 -17.43
N ILE A 137 -12.47 -0.77 -16.26
CA ILE A 137 -11.36 -1.71 -16.09
C ILE A 137 -11.76 -2.81 -15.11
N THR A 138 -11.60 -4.06 -15.50
CA THR A 138 -11.96 -5.22 -14.67
C THR A 138 -10.79 -5.78 -13.90
N TYR A 139 -11.08 -6.36 -12.73
CA TYR A 139 -10.14 -7.08 -11.87
C TYR A 139 -10.78 -8.36 -11.33
N ASP A 140 -9.97 -9.30 -10.82
CA ASP A 140 -10.47 -10.63 -10.44
C ASP A 140 -10.44 -10.86 -8.92
N GLY A 141 -9.40 -10.38 -8.24
CA GLY A 141 -9.14 -10.61 -6.81
C GLY A 141 -9.46 -9.40 -5.91
N LEU A 142 -8.71 -9.28 -4.84
CA LEU A 142 -8.68 -8.06 -4.01
C LEU A 142 -7.79 -7.03 -4.69
N ALA A 143 -8.34 -5.90 -5.08
CA ALA A 143 -7.61 -4.88 -5.84
C ALA A 143 -7.16 -3.73 -4.93
N PHE A 144 -5.85 -3.41 -4.96
CA PHE A 144 -5.24 -2.35 -4.16
C PHE A 144 -4.25 -1.53 -4.97
N ASP A 145 -4.21 -0.22 -4.71
CA ASP A 145 -3.08 0.63 -5.06
C ASP A 145 -2.01 0.64 -3.95
N ALA A 146 -0.93 1.35 -4.16
CA ALA A 146 0.18 1.41 -3.20
C ALA A 146 -0.24 1.94 -1.82
N LEU A 147 -1.08 2.98 -1.75
CA LEU A 147 -1.53 3.56 -0.49
C LEU A 147 -2.44 2.61 0.27
N SER A 148 -3.50 2.13 -0.37
CA SER A 148 -4.46 1.22 0.26
C SER A 148 -3.82 -0.10 0.66
N LEU A 149 -2.88 -0.64 -0.13
CA LEU A 149 -2.13 -1.85 0.22
C LEU A 149 -1.28 -1.69 1.48
N VAL A 150 -0.53 -0.58 1.62
CA VAL A 150 0.30 -0.32 2.81
C VAL A 150 -0.55 -0.28 4.07
N PHE A 151 -1.74 0.31 4.00
CA PHE A 151 -2.69 0.28 5.11
C PHE A 151 -3.32 -1.10 5.31
N PHE A 152 -3.71 -1.80 4.25
CA PHE A 152 -4.25 -3.16 4.31
C PHE A 152 -3.28 -4.16 4.97
N MET A 153 -1.97 -4.08 4.67
CA MET A 153 -0.95 -4.95 5.27
C MET A 153 -0.94 -4.92 6.81
N ARG A 154 -1.47 -3.88 7.43
CA ARG A 154 -1.57 -3.74 8.90
C ARG A 154 -2.64 -4.66 9.50
N PHE A 155 -3.67 -5.01 8.72
CA PHE A 155 -4.84 -5.80 9.16
C PHE A 155 -4.83 -7.23 8.67
N VAL A 156 -4.00 -7.55 7.70
CA VAL A 156 -3.91 -8.94 7.22
C VAL A 156 -3.51 -9.85 8.37
N ASP A 157 -4.18 -10.98 8.51
CA ASP A 157 -3.83 -11.97 9.55
C ASP A 157 -2.41 -12.49 9.29
N LYS A 158 -1.53 -12.26 10.27
CA LYS A 158 -0.11 -12.63 10.18
C LYS A 158 0.13 -14.15 10.22
N ASN A 159 -0.90 -14.94 10.54
CA ASN A 159 -0.82 -16.39 10.61
C ASN A 159 -1.18 -17.08 9.28
N ILE A 160 -1.74 -16.39 8.29
CA ILE A 160 -2.14 -17.01 7.02
C ILE A 160 -0.97 -17.40 6.12
N GLY A 161 0.23 -16.88 6.38
CA GLY A 161 1.45 -17.20 5.62
C GLY A 161 1.52 -16.59 4.23
N THR A 162 0.42 -16.52 3.48
CA THR A 162 0.38 -15.92 2.14
C THR A 162 -0.98 -15.34 1.80
N PHE A 163 -1.00 -14.30 0.95
CA PHE A 163 -2.20 -13.79 0.31
C PHE A 163 -1.89 -13.28 -1.10
N SER A 164 -2.90 -13.15 -1.94
CA SER A 164 -2.75 -12.58 -3.30
C SER A 164 -3.67 -11.40 -3.47
N ILE A 165 -3.23 -10.44 -4.30
CA ILE A 165 -3.99 -9.26 -4.69
C ILE A 165 -3.87 -8.98 -6.18
N ASP A 166 -4.78 -8.16 -6.68
CA ASP A 166 -4.62 -7.46 -7.95
C ASP A 166 -4.02 -6.07 -7.67
N TRP A 167 -2.79 -5.83 -8.15
CA TRP A 167 -2.09 -4.56 -7.96
C TRP A 167 -2.50 -3.56 -9.02
N LEU A 168 -2.90 -2.37 -8.58
CA LEU A 168 -3.32 -1.28 -9.45
C LEU A 168 -2.20 -0.26 -9.65
N GLU A 169 -1.86 -0.02 -10.90
CA GLU A 169 -0.93 1.01 -11.33
C GLU A 169 -1.61 1.84 -12.42
N ALA A 170 -2.26 2.93 -12.01
CA ALA A 170 -3.19 3.68 -12.86
C ALA A 170 -4.28 2.74 -13.42
N LYS A 171 -4.43 2.68 -14.74
CA LYS A 171 -5.37 1.78 -15.42
C LYS A 171 -4.85 0.34 -15.65
N ASN A 172 -3.62 0.05 -15.27
CA ASN A 172 -3.04 -1.28 -15.42
C ASN A 172 -3.33 -2.13 -14.17
N VAL A 173 -3.90 -3.31 -14.39
CA VAL A 173 -4.14 -4.30 -13.33
C VAL A 173 -3.14 -5.44 -13.50
N LYS A 174 -2.25 -5.59 -12.51
CA LYS A 174 -1.31 -6.71 -12.42
C LYS A 174 -1.94 -7.75 -11.51
N LYS A 175 -2.45 -8.83 -12.12
CA LYS A 175 -3.27 -9.84 -11.45
C LYS A 175 -2.45 -10.82 -10.61
N ASP A 176 -3.07 -11.33 -9.54
CA ASP A 176 -2.58 -12.43 -8.70
C ASP A 176 -1.16 -12.22 -8.16
N ILE A 177 -0.86 -11.00 -7.70
CA ILE A 177 0.42 -10.72 -7.05
C ILE A 177 0.43 -11.35 -5.67
N ARG A 178 1.33 -12.32 -5.48
CA ARG A 178 1.40 -13.12 -4.26
C ARG A 178 2.38 -12.51 -3.25
N PHE A 179 1.87 -12.28 -2.05
CA PHE A 179 2.65 -11.86 -0.89
C PHE A 179 2.88 -13.03 0.07
N ILE A 180 4.05 -13.04 0.68
CA ILE A 180 4.45 -13.98 1.72
C ILE A 180 4.55 -13.21 3.04
N ILE A 181 4.08 -13.84 4.11
CA ILE A 181 4.14 -13.32 5.48
C ILE A 181 5.03 -14.25 6.29
N GLU A 182 6.05 -13.71 6.95
CA GLU A 182 6.96 -14.45 7.81
C GLU A 182 7.44 -13.61 9.00
N GLU A 183 8.05 -14.23 10.00
CA GLU A 183 8.73 -13.50 11.09
C GLU A 183 9.83 -12.63 10.50
N GLY A 184 9.81 -11.33 10.85
CA GLY A 184 10.82 -10.39 10.42
C GLY A 184 11.97 -10.24 11.43
N PRO A 185 13.08 -9.61 11.03
CA PRO A 185 14.17 -9.31 11.95
C PRO A 185 13.75 -8.23 12.97
N GLU A 186 14.38 -8.24 14.13
CA GLU A 186 14.28 -7.10 15.04
C GLU A 186 15.07 -5.91 14.49
N ILE A 187 14.43 -4.76 14.35
CA ILE A 187 15.05 -3.55 13.79
C ILE A 187 15.09 -2.39 14.78
N LYS A 188 16.10 -1.54 14.64
CA LYS A 188 16.16 -0.24 15.32
C LYS A 188 15.45 0.81 14.47
N THR A 189 14.63 1.62 15.11
CA THR A 189 13.95 2.76 14.48
C THR A 189 14.23 4.04 15.24
N LYS A 190 13.73 5.17 14.75
CA LYS A 190 13.75 6.43 15.48
C LYS A 190 12.57 6.61 16.42
N LEU A 191 11.62 5.68 16.42
CA LEU A 191 10.43 5.75 17.27
C LEU A 191 10.72 5.42 18.73
N GLU A 192 11.70 4.54 19.00
CA GLU A 192 12.10 4.18 20.36
C GLU A 192 13.58 3.76 20.44
N ARG A 193 14.13 3.72 21.68
CA ARG A 193 15.54 3.37 21.92
C ARG A 193 15.86 1.89 21.69
N GLY A 194 14.86 1.01 21.81
CA GLY A 194 15.01 -0.45 21.67
C GLY A 194 14.96 -0.91 20.23
N LYS A 195 15.03 -2.24 20.06
CA LYS A 195 14.67 -2.90 18.80
C LYS A 195 13.20 -3.25 18.84
N LEU A 196 12.53 -3.13 17.70
CA LEU A 196 11.15 -3.53 17.47
C LEU A 196 11.09 -4.90 16.78
N LYS A 197 10.23 -5.77 17.30
CA LYS A 197 9.86 -7.00 16.62
C LYS A 197 9.05 -6.67 15.38
N THR A 198 9.30 -7.39 14.29
CA THR A 198 8.60 -7.18 13.03
C THR A 198 8.02 -8.46 12.48
N VAL A 199 7.04 -8.28 11.60
CA VAL A 199 6.59 -9.28 10.63
C VAL A 199 7.00 -8.76 9.26
N ARG A 200 7.60 -9.61 8.44
CA ARG A 200 7.96 -9.28 7.06
C ARG A 200 6.83 -9.69 6.14
N ILE A 201 6.41 -8.77 5.28
CA ILE A 201 5.42 -9.00 4.22
C ILE A 201 6.07 -8.61 2.90
N TYR A 202 6.28 -9.57 2.01
CA TYR A 202 7.00 -9.30 0.78
C TYR A 202 6.43 -10.05 -0.42
N GLU A 203 6.62 -9.48 -1.60
CA GLU A 203 6.32 -10.09 -2.88
C GLU A 203 7.58 -10.81 -3.40
N LYS A 204 7.42 -12.11 -3.75
CA LYS A 204 8.51 -12.93 -4.28
C LYS A 204 8.47 -12.94 -5.80
N GLY A 205 8.79 -11.82 -6.41
CA GLY A 205 8.75 -11.78 -7.86
C GLY A 205 9.31 -10.48 -8.44
N LYS A 206 8.60 -9.96 -9.42
CA LYS A 206 9.07 -8.88 -10.31
C LYS A 206 9.06 -7.50 -9.65
N TYR A 207 8.18 -7.27 -8.68
CA TYR A 207 7.89 -5.92 -8.19
C TYR A 207 8.71 -5.53 -6.96
N GLY A 208 9.30 -6.51 -6.27
CA GLY A 208 10.26 -6.29 -5.20
C GLY A 208 9.71 -5.57 -3.97
N THR A 209 8.39 -5.52 -3.80
CA THR A 209 7.77 -4.92 -2.61
C THR A 209 8.14 -5.74 -1.38
N ASP A 210 8.63 -5.09 -0.34
CA ASP A 210 9.05 -5.71 0.91
C ASP A 210 8.80 -4.74 2.07
N ALA A 211 8.07 -5.16 3.08
CA ALA A 211 7.71 -4.36 4.22
C ALA A 211 8.01 -5.07 5.55
N LEU A 212 8.66 -4.37 6.45
CA LEU A 212 8.81 -4.78 7.84
C LEU A 212 7.76 -4.04 8.69
N VAL A 213 6.74 -4.77 9.10
CA VAL A 213 5.58 -4.26 9.85
C VAL A 213 5.81 -4.46 11.34
N ALA A 214 5.54 -3.46 12.19
CA ALA A 214 5.63 -3.61 13.64
C ALA A 214 4.67 -4.71 14.13
N LYS A 215 5.16 -5.66 14.96
CA LYS A 215 4.37 -6.81 15.37
C LYS A 215 3.30 -6.45 16.42
N ASP A 216 3.70 -5.75 17.47
CA ASP A 216 2.86 -5.56 18.67
C ASP A 216 2.67 -4.10 19.07
N LYS A 217 3.19 -3.14 18.31
CA LYS A 217 3.21 -1.71 18.62
C LYS A 217 2.80 -0.87 17.42
N TYR A 218 2.55 0.43 17.68
CA TYR A 218 2.33 1.43 16.64
C TYR A 218 1.24 1.05 15.64
N ASN A 219 0.18 0.40 16.13
CA ASN A 219 -0.93 -0.06 15.30
C ASN A 219 -0.47 -0.85 14.06
N GLN A 220 0.58 -1.68 14.23
CA GLN A 220 1.19 -2.49 13.17
C GLN A 220 1.62 -1.69 11.93
N VAL A 221 2.08 -0.45 12.12
CA VAL A 221 2.55 0.37 11.01
C VAL A 221 3.78 -0.26 10.35
N PRO A 222 3.91 -0.19 9.02
CA PRO A 222 5.16 -0.53 8.35
C PRO A 222 6.29 0.39 8.80
N LEU A 223 7.36 -0.21 9.34
CA LEU A 223 8.52 0.53 9.86
C LEU A 223 9.55 0.81 8.76
N ASP A 224 9.56 -0.03 7.74
CA ASP A 224 10.51 -0.06 6.67
C ASP A 224 9.84 -0.68 5.44
N VAL A 225 9.81 0.02 4.32
CA VAL A 225 9.12 -0.41 3.10
C VAL A 225 9.99 -0.17 1.89
N ILE A 226 10.22 -1.20 1.07
CA ILE A 226 10.73 -1.02 -0.30
C ILE A 226 9.53 -0.61 -1.15
N ILE A 227 9.54 0.63 -1.62
CA ILE A 227 8.46 1.25 -2.40
C ILE A 227 8.58 0.87 -3.87
N ALA A 228 9.81 0.86 -4.38
CA ALA A 228 10.12 0.49 -5.76
C ALA A 228 11.54 -0.08 -5.87
N GLU A 229 11.71 -1.04 -6.77
CA GLU A 229 13.01 -1.55 -7.17
C GLU A 229 13.04 -1.67 -8.70
N GLN A 230 14.04 -1.07 -9.33
CA GLN A 230 14.22 -1.09 -10.78
C GLN A 230 15.67 -1.36 -11.14
N LYS A 231 15.88 -2.09 -12.24
CA LYS A 231 17.22 -2.26 -12.85
C LYS A 231 17.41 -1.23 -13.97
N LEU A 232 18.40 -0.37 -13.80
CA LEU A 232 18.75 0.65 -14.77
C LEU A 232 20.26 0.52 -15.12
N TYR A 233 20.59 0.32 -16.38
CA TYR A 233 21.98 0.12 -16.85
C TYR A 233 22.77 -0.94 -16.06
N GLY A 234 22.12 -2.03 -15.65
CA GLY A 234 22.71 -3.11 -14.89
C GLY A 234 22.83 -2.88 -13.38
N LEU A 235 22.43 -1.70 -12.89
CA LEU A 235 22.39 -1.35 -11.47
C LEU A 235 20.98 -1.49 -10.91
N THR A 236 20.89 -1.92 -9.68
CA THR A 236 19.63 -1.90 -8.93
C THR A 236 19.42 -0.54 -8.29
N ILE A 237 18.33 0.15 -8.64
CA ILE A 237 17.90 1.35 -7.94
C ILE A 237 16.70 0.98 -7.07
N ARG A 238 16.85 1.18 -5.77
CA ARG A 238 15.82 0.86 -4.78
C ARG A 238 15.35 2.13 -4.09
N VAL A 239 14.04 2.34 -4.05
CA VAL A 239 13.40 3.41 -3.27
C VAL A 239 12.79 2.79 -2.02
N ARG A 240 13.22 3.29 -0.86
CA ARG A 240 12.88 2.74 0.44
C ARG A 240 12.35 3.81 1.38
N GLY A 241 11.22 3.56 2.04
CA GLY A 241 10.67 4.38 3.10
C GLY A 241 11.08 3.84 4.47
N ILE A 242 11.76 4.64 5.28
CA ILE A 242 12.11 4.30 6.66
C ILE A 242 11.34 5.22 7.61
N ILE A 243 10.61 4.62 8.56
CA ILE A 243 9.77 5.38 9.49
C ILE A 243 10.58 6.37 10.31
N ARG A 244 10.08 7.59 10.39
CA ARG A 244 10.67 8.69 11.11
C ARG A 244 9.86 9.12 12.32
N GLU A 245 8.56 9.15 12.17
CA GLU A 245 7.61 9.64 13.17
C GLU A 245 6.29 8.86 13.06
N TYR A 246 5.68 8.60 14.20
CA TYR A 246 4.34 8.05 14.31
C TYR A 246 3.58 8.80 15.41
N LYS A 247 2.36 9.21 15.09
CA LYS A 247 1.40 9.75 16.08
C LYS A 247 0.13 8.93 15.98
N ASP A 248 -0.30 8.40 17.11
CA ASP A 248 -1.60 7.75 17.21
C ASP A 248 -2.73 8.78 17.01
N GLY A 249 -3.80 8.38 16.35
CA GLY A 249 -5.01 9.19 16.22
C GLY A 249 -5.82 9.20 17.52
N LYS A 250 -6.97 9.86 17.46
CA LYS A 250 -7.96 9.96 18.56
C LYS A 250 -9.14 9.06 18.32
#